data_694c9703f64afb3b14887466f85f677d
#
_entry.id   694c9703f64afb3b14887466f85f677d
#
_cell.length_a   1.000
_cell.length_b   1.000
_cell.length_c   1.000
_cell.angle_alpha   90.00
_cell.angle_beta   90.00
_cell.angle_gamma   90.00
#
_symmetry.space_group_name_H-M   'P 1'
#
loop_
_entity.id
_entity.type
_entity.pdbx_description
1 polymer ?
#
loop_
_entity_poly.entity_id
_entity_poly.type
_entity_poly.pdbx_seq_one_letter_code
_entity_poly.pdbx_strand_id
1 'polypeptide(L)'
;MKLRPIIKLPFGPKTIEPYRTNVQLARKLHRTIWVLIALIVAHVIAMMVFEGLTPWQSVWLTFTTLTTVGYGDLSAQTWFGQMTTITLMYVAAITLVTFLIRDYVDYRIARFEMIRSGHWNWNMDKHILIINAPKYNAELFFERLVNQIRMDEDYQHTPVLLLNNEFAQGLPPNLKDLGVKHLTGTGNSEDDLLRATAKEALHIFVLARDEYNADSDSITFDIADRLTRHQLGHMTLVEVVDDRNRPRIDELGIKSILRPIRSYPEMLVRAMDAPGSEVVIEDMFTRNHDHPERYSIWLEGEPWADVVTAMVKAGVGTPMAYIDKEGDITVHPRGSEHVVAQSLIILVKSEQVPTQSDVDDAFEAFFQKALNQA
;
A
#
# COMPACT_ATOMS: atom_id res chain seq x y z
N MET A 1 -1.57 -60.56 -14.65
CA MET A 1 -2.84 -59.98 -14.17
C MET A 1 -2.49 -58.63 -13.58
N LYS A 2 -2.63 -57.51 -14.35
CA LYS A 2 -2.26 -56.17 -13.95
C LYS A 2 -3.49 -55.47 -13.40
N LEU A 3 -3.51 -55.19 -12.09
CA LEU A 3 -4.53 -54.38 -11.44
C LEU A 3 -4.39 -52.92 -11.89
N ARG A 4 -5.41 -52.37 -12.52
CA ARG A 4 -5.54 -50.95 -12.82
C ARG A 4 -5.94 -50.19 -11.53
N PRO A 5 -5.32 -49.06 -11.17
CA PRO A 5 -5.80 -48.25 -10.10
C PRO A 5 -7.07 -47.50 -10.56
N ILE A 6 -8.18 -47.82 -9.92
CA ILE A 6 -9.43 -47.08 -10.00
C ILE A 6 -9.35 -45.99 -8.89
N ILE A 7 -9.39 -44.77 -9.29
CA ILE A 7 -9.81 -43.48 -8.71
C ILE A 7 -8.78 -42.43 -9.07
N LYS A 8 -9.00 -41.75 -10.19
CA LYS A 8 -8.46 -40.40 -10.40
C LYS A 8 -9.36 -39.45 -9.64
N LEU A 9 -8.91 -39.00 -8.47
CA LEU A 9 -9.46 -37.82 -7.81
C LEU A 9 -9.19 -36.58 -8.69
N PRO A 10 -10.20 -35.79 -9.05
CA PRO A 10 -10.01 -34.59 -9.85
C PRO A 10 -9.66 -33.41 -8.92
N PHE A 11 -8.47 -33.43 -8.32
CA PHE A 11 -7.89 -32.28 -7.66
C PHE A 11 -6.68 -31.78 -8.46
N GLY A 12 -6.96 -31.20 -9.63
CA GLY A 12 -6.08 -30.22 -10.23
C GLY A 12 -6.52 -28.84 -9.70
N PRO A 13 -5.60 -27.91 -9.41
CA PRO A 13 -5.99 -26.55 -9.04
C PRO A 13 -6.69 -25.92 -10.26
N LYS A 14 -8.03 -25.85 -10.20
CA LYS A 14 -8.78 -24.96 -11.08
C LYS A 14 -8.35 -23.57 -10.67
N THR A 15 -7.68 -22.84 -11.53
CA THR A 15 -7.51 -21.38 -11.47
C THR A 15 -8.91 -20.74 -11.54
N ILE A 16 -9.59 -20.72 -10.43
CA ILE A 16 -10.87 -20.04 -10.27
C ILE A 16 -10.50 -18.59 -10.02
N GLU A 17 -10.95 -17.68 -10.88
CA GLU A 17 -10.82 -16.23 -10.65
C GLU A 17 -11.37 -15.92 -9.24
N PRO A 18 -10.53 -15.55 -8.26
CA PRO A 18 -10.92 -15.54 -6.85
C PRO A 18 -12.00 -14.48 -6.54
N TYR A 19 -12.07 -13.42 -7.34
CA TYR A 19 -13.06 -12.36 -7.17
C TYR A 19 -14.49 -12.81 -7.48
N ARG A 20 -14.70 -13.60 -8.54
CA ARG A 20 -16.03 -14.13 -8.89
C ARG A 20 -16.60 -15.06 -7.83
N THR A 21 -15.73 -15.80 -7.16
CA THR A 21 -16.11 -16.76 -6.11
C THR A 21 -16.69 -16.04 -4.89
N ASN A 22 -16.09 -14.95 -4.42
CA ASN A 22 -16.58 -14.20 -3.25
C ASN A 22 -17.93 -13.53 -3.49
N VAL A 23 -18.15 -12.95 -4.67
CA VAL A 23 -19.45 -12.33 -5.02
C VAL A 23 -20.53 -13.39 -5.13
N GLN A 24 -20.21 -14.57 -5.65
CA GLN A 24 -21.16 -15.68 -5.74
C GLN A 24 -21.50 -16.24 -4.36
N LEU A 25 -20.52 -16.42 -3.48
CA LEU A 25 -20.72 -16.85 -2.10
C LEU A 25 -21.58 -15.85 -1.30
N ALA A 26 -21.32 -14.56 -1.42
CA ALA A 26 -22.11 -13.52 -0.78
C ALA A 26 -23.57 -13.52 -1.27
N ARG A 27 -23.82 -13.67 -2.58
CA ARG A 27 -25.19 -13.78 -3.12
C ARG A 27 -25.90 -15.03 -2.65
N LYS A 28 -25.18 -16.16 -2.58
CA LYS A 28 -25.74 -17.42 -2.07
C LYS A 28 -26.15 -17.25 -0.61
N LEU A 29 -25.28 -16.68 0.22
CA LEU A 29 -25.56 -16.39 1.63
C LEU A 29 -26.82 -15.51 1.80
N HIS A 30 -26.91 -14.42 1.05
CA HIS A 30 -28.07 -13.53 1.05
C HIS A 30 -29.36 -14.28 0.68
N ARG A 31 -29.32 -15.09 -0.39
CA ARG A 31 -30.49 -15.88 -0.79
C ARG A 31 -30.92 -16.87 0.30
N THR A 32 -29.98 -17.54 0.93
CA THR A 32 -30.25 -18.48 2.03
C THR A 32 -30.89 -17.78 3.22
N ILE A 33 -30.42 -16.56 3.58
CA ILE A 33 -31.03 -15.77 4.66
C ILE A 33 -32.47 -15.40 4.32
N TRP A 34 -32.78 -14.96 3.12
CA TRP A 34 -34.13 -14.59 2.73
C TRP A 34 -35.08 -15.80 2.72
N VAL A 35 -34.62 -16.99 2.30
CA VAL A 35 -35.41 -18.22 2.36
C VAL A 35 -35.67 -18.61 3.82
N LEU A 36 -34.68 -18.48 4.71
CA LEU A 36 -34.85 -18.75 6.13
C LEU A 36 -35.88 -17.80 6.76
N ILE A 37 -35.82 -16.52 6.47
CA ILE A 37 -36.83 -15.55 6.94
C ILE A 37 -38.21 -15.91 6.43
N ALA A 38 -38.34 -16.29 5.16
CA ALA A 38 -39.65 -16.72 4.61
C ALA A 38 -40.22 -17.97 5.34
N LEU A 39 -39.36 -18.95 5.67
CA LEU A 39 -39.78 -20.14 6.43
C LEU A 39 -40.22 -19.77 7.86
N ILE A 40 -39.51 -18.89 8.53
CA ILE A 40 -39.87 -18.37 9.87
C ILE A 40 -41.24 -17.70 9.81
N VAL A 41 -41.44 -16.79 8.88
CA VAL A 41 -42.71 -16.05 8.70
C VAL A 41 -43.86 -17.03 8.38
N ALA A 42 -43.59 -17.99 7.48
CA ALA A 42 -44.59 -19.01 7.13
C ALA A 42 -45.00 -19.86 8.33
N HIS A 43 -44.03 -20.27 9.19
CA HIS A 43 -44.32 -21.04 10.39
C HIS A 43 -45.08 -20.20 11.44
N VAL A 44 -44.72 -18.95 11.66
CA VAL A 44 -45.45 -18.03 12.55
C VAL A 44 -46.93 -17.92 12.11
N ILE A 45 -47.16 -17.69 10.81
CA ILE A 45 -48.53 -17.61 10.28
C ILE A 45 -49.26 -18.92 10.48
N ALA A 46 -48.62 -20.06 10.21
CA ALA A 46 -49.21 -21.35 10.37
C ALA A 46 -49.63 -21.65 11.85
N MET A 47 -48.78 -21.25 12.82
CA MET A 47 -49.12 -21.41 14.26
C MET A 47 -50.26 -20.48 14.67
N MET A 48 -50.38 -19.31 14.12
CA MET A 48 -51.55 -18.42 14.34
C MET A 48 -52.85 -19.03 13.78
N VAL A 49 -52.76 -19.62 12.59
CA VAL A 49 -53.93 -20.14 11.88
C VAL A 49 -54.38 -21.51 12.43
N PHE A 50 -53.46 -22.42 12.64
CA PHE A 50 -53.81 -23.82 13.01
C PHE A 50 -53.91 -24.04 14.52
N GLU A 51 -53.14 -23.29 15.32
CA GLU A 51 -53.12 -23.44 16.78
C GLU A 51 -53.85 -22.31 17.51
N GLY A 52 -54.28 -21.25 16.79
CA GLY A 52 -54.93 -20.08 17.41
C GLY A 52 -54.04 -19.29 18.34
N LEU A 53 -52.71 -19.40 18.21
CA LEU A 53 -51.74 -18.70 19.05
C LEU A 53 -51.71 -17.20 18.70
N THR A 54 -51.44 -16.38 19.70
CA THR A 54 -51.18 -14.94 19.47
C THR A 54 -49.90 -14.74 18.63
N PRO A 55 -49.75 -13.60 17.96
CA PRO A 55 -48.54 -13.33 17.17
C PRO A 55 -47.25 -13.51 17.98
N TRP A 56 -47.24 -13.05 19.23
CA TRP A 56 -46.05 -13.16 20.10
C TRP A 56 -45.75 -14.61 20.47
N GLN A 57 -46.79 -15.39 20.85
CA GLN A 57 -46.64 -16.82 21.17
C GLN A 57 -46.16 -17.62 19.97
N SER A 58 -46.63 -17.30 18.75
CA SER A 58 -46.21 -17.96 17.51
C SER A 58 -44.72 -17.64 17.19
N VAL A 59 -44.30 -16.39 17.37
CA VAL A 59 -42.89 -15.98 17.22
C VAL A 59 -42.03 -16.69 18.27
N TRP A 60 -42.46 -16.71 19.55
CA TRP A 60 -41.74 -17.38 20.63
C TRP A 60 -41.53 -18.85 20.34
N LEU A 61 -42.60 -19.57 20.02
CA LEU A 61 -42.56 -21.00 19.66
C LEU A 61 -41.62 -21.22 18.45
N THR A 62 -41.71 -20.40 17.43
CA THR A 62 -40.90 -20.53 16.23
C THR A 62 -39.42 -20.39 16.57
N PHE A 63 -39.04 -19.37 17.34
CA PHE A 63 -37.64 -19.14 17.69
C PHE A 63 -37.09 -20.18 18.66
N THR A 64 -37.85 -20.60 19.67
CA THR A 64 -37.44 -21.65 20.61
C THR A 64 -37.25 -22.98 19.90
N THR A 65 -38.08 -23.26 18.90
CA THR A 65 -37.97 -24.47 18.06
C THR A 65 -36.77 -24.37 17.10
N LEU A 66 -36.60 -23.24 16.42
CA LEU A 66 -35.50 -23.01 15.48
C LEU A 66 -34.13 -23.09 16.16
N THR A 67 -34.01 -22.52 17.37
CA THR A 67 -32.79 -22.55 18.18
C THR A 67 -32.61 -23.87 18.94
N THR A 68 -33.55 -24.83 18.78
CA THR A 68 -33.53 -26.13 19.43
C THR A 68 -33.56 -26.08 20.96
N VAL A 69 -33.99 -24.96 21.56
CA VAL A 69 -34.13 -24.81 23.02
C VAL A 69 -35.34 -25.57 23.53
N GLY A 70 -36.51 -25.36 22.91
CA GLY A 70 -37.73 -26.12 23.18
C GLY A 70 -38.15 -26.15 24.65
N TYR A 71 -38.53 -25.02 25.23
CA TYR A 71 -38.94 -24.96 26.64
C TYR A 71 -40.14 -25.85 26.97
N GLY A 72 -40.95 -26.21 25.96
CA GLY A 72 -42.11 -27.04 26.14
C GLY A 72 -43.33 -26.31 26.74
N ASP A 73 -43.25 -25.01 26.89
CA ASP A 73 -44.34 -24.15 27.37
C ASP A 73 -45.44 -23.95 26.32
N LEU A 74 -45.05 -23.97 25.04
CA LEU A 74 -45.95 -23.96 23.89
C LEU A 74 -45.54 -25.08 22.92
N SER A 75 -46.54 -25.73 22.32
CA SER A 75 -46.31 -26.78 21.31
C SER A 75 -47.52 -26.88 20.38
N ALA A 76 -47.29 -27.36 19.13
CA ALA A 76 -48.36 -27.64 18.20
C ALA A 76 -49.20 -28.84 18.69
N GLN A 77 -50.51 -28.68 18.82
CA GLN A 77 -51.45 -29.68 19.30
C GLN A 77 -52.26 -30.30 18.15
N THR A 78 -52.56 -29.48 17.14
CA THR A 78 -53.33 -29.94 15.99
C THR A 78 -52.46 -30.73 15.01
N TRP A 79 -53.07 -31.65 14.27
CA TRP A 79 -52.35 -32.44 13.25
C TRP A 79 -51.71 -31.54 12.20
N PHE A 80 -52.40 -30.48 11.73
CA PHE A 80 -51.87 -29.51 10.74
C PHE A 80 -50.69 -28.68 11.31
N GLY A 81 -50.80 -28.23 12.55
CA GLY A 81 -49.75 -27.53 13.25
C GLY A 81 -48.47 -28.37 13.40
N GLN A 82 -48.63 -29.63 13.82
CA GLN A 82 -47.55 -30.59 13.96
C GLN A 82 -46.85 -30.88 12.62
N MET A 83 -47.62 -31.17 11.57
CA MET A 83 -47.07 -31.39 10.22
C MET A 83 -46.33 -30.17 9.68
N THR A 84 -46.87 -28.98 9.90
CA THR A 84 -46.21 -27.72 9.49
C THR A 84 -44.90 -27.51 10.26
N THR A 85 -44.89 -27.75 11.56
CA THR A 85 -43.69 -27.66 12.39
C THR A 85 -42.61 -28.64 11.93
N ILE A 86 -42.97 -29.90 11.68
CA ILE A 86 -42.04 -30.91 11.18
C ILE A 86 -41.43 -30.46 9.84
N THR A 87 -42.26 -30.04 8.89
CA THR A 87 -41.78 -29.74 7.53
C THR A 87 -41.02 -28.42 7.45
N LEU A 88 -41.57 -27.34 8.03
CA LEU A 88 -40.93 -26.00 7.94
C LEU A 88 -39.80 -25.80 8.94
N MET A 89 -39.92 -26.30 10.17
CA MET A 89 -38.89 -26.08 11.20
C MET A 89 -37.88 -27.21 11.25
N TYR A 90 -38.28 -28.46 11.49
CA TYR A 90 -37.34 -29.55 11.74
C TYR A 90 -36.59 -29.95 10.46
N VAL A 91 -37.28 -30.05 9.32
CA VAL A 91 -36.64 -30.46 8.08
C VAL A 91 -36.03 -29.25 7.35
N ALA A 92 -36.83 -28.21 7.05
CA ALA A 92 -36.36 -27.13 6.20
C ALA A 92 -35.50 -26.10 6.96
N ALA A 93 -36.00 -25.52 8.06
CA ALA A 93 -35.33 -24.41 8.71
C ALA A 93 -34.02 -24.82 9.41
N ILE A 94 -34.01 -25.93 10.18
CA ILE A 94 -32.80 -26.40 10.87
C ILE A 94 -31.72 -26.82 9.86
N THR A 95 -32.11 -27.51 8.77
CA THR A 95 -31.18 -27.86 7.69
C THR A 95 -30.61 -26.60 7.05
N LEU A 96 -31.46 -25.57 6.82
CA LEU A 96 -31.04 -24.32 6.21
C LEU A 96 -30.08 -23.52 7.11
N VAL A 97 -30.31 -23.50 8.44
CA VAL A 97 -29.41 -22.90 9.42
C VAL A 97 -28.02 -23.56 9.36
N THR A 98 -27.99 -24.89 9.28
CA THR A 98 -26.72 -25.62 9.15
C THR A 98 -25.99 -25.24 7.88
N PHE A 99 -26.67 -25.10 6.74
CA PHE A 99 -26.08 -24.63 5.49
C PHE A 99 -25.60 -23.16 5.57
N LEU A 100 -26.37 -22.32 6.27
CA LEU A 100 -26.01 -20.92 6.49
C LEU A 100 -24.68 -20.79 7.25
N ILE A 101 -24.53 -21.55 8.33
CA ILE A 101 -23.30 -21.57 9.12
C ILE A 101 -22.13 -22.04 8.26
N ARG A 102 -22.28 -23.11 7.50
CA ARG A 102 -21.24 -23.61 6.60
C ARG A 102 -20.88 -22.57 5.54
N ASP A 103 -21.86 -22.00 4.84
CA ASP A 103 -21.64 -21.02 3.78
C ASP A 103 -20.98 -19.74 4.33
N TYR A 104 -21.29 -19.34 5.58
CA TYR A 104 -20.61 -18.24 6.26
C TYR A 104 -19.15 -18.56 6.56
N VAL A 105 -18.87 -19.75 7.07
CA VAL A 105 -17.49 -20.21 7.33
C VAL A 105 -16.68 -20.25 6.03
N ASP A 106 -17.25 -20.84 4.97
CA ASP A 106 -16.62 -20.89 3.64
C ASP A 106 -16.34 -19.50 3.09
N TYR A 107 -17.27 -18.55 3.25
CA TYR A 107 -17.07 -17.15 2.87
C TYR A 107 -15.92 -16.50 3.65
N ARG A 108 -15.85 -16.73 4.96
CA ARG A 108 -14.78 -16.19 5.82
C ARG A 108 -13.41 -16.75 5.43
N ILE A 109 -13.33 -18.06 5.18
CA ILE A 109 -12.10 -18.73 4.74
C ILE A 109 -11.66 -18.19 3.38
N ALA A 110 -12.56 -18.12 2.41
CA ALA A 110 -12.26 -17.61 1.07
C ALA A 110 -11.76 -16.16 1.11
N ARG A 111 -12.39 -15.31 1.92
CA ARG A 111 -11.94 -13.93 2.13
C ARG A 111 -10.55 -13.86 2.75
N PHE A 112 -10.30 -14.67 3.78
CA PHE A 112 -8.99 -14.73 4.43
C PHE A 112 -7.89 -15.18 3.45
N GLU A 113 -8.16 -16.20 2.64
CA GLU A 113 -7.22 -16.67 1.60
C GLU A 113 -6.97 -15.62 0.53
N MET A 114 -7.97 -14.86 0.10
CA MET A 114 -7.80 -13.76 -0.85
C MET A 114 -6.92 -12.64 -0.28
N ILE A 115 -7.11 -12.29 0.98
CA ILE A 115 -6.26 -11.30 1.66
C ILE A 115 -4.85 -11.85 1.79
N ARG A 116 -4.69 -13.11 2.22
CA ARG A 116 -3.41 -13.75 2.42
C ARG A 116 -2.62 -13.85 1.12
N SER A 117 -3.26 -14.28 0.04
CA SER A 117 -2.63 -14.44 -1.28
C SER A 117 -2.47 -13.15 -2.08
N GLY A 118 -2.85 -11.99 -1.54
CA GLY A 118 -2.74 -10.70 -2.22
C GLY A 118 -3.73 -10.50 -3.39
N HIS A 119 -4.86 -11.22 -3.40
CA HIS A 119 -5.89 -11.07 -4.43
C HIS A 119 -7.09 -10.21 -3.97
N TRP A 120 -7.01 -9.65 -2.77
CA TRP A 120 -8.04 -8.76 -2.24
C TRP A 120 -7.85 -7.33 -2.74
N ASN A 121 -8.88 -6.73 -3.31
CA ASN A 121 -8.86 -5.33 -3.72
C ASN A 121 -9.06 -4.43 -2.50
N TRP A 122 -8.06 -3.63 -2.17
CA TRP A 122 -8.07 -2.79 -0.96
C TRP A 122 -8.83 -1.49 -1.14
N ASN A 123 -9.05 -1.01 -2.39
CA ASN A 123 -9.67 0.29 -2.70
C ASN A 123 -9.12 1.41 -1.82
N MET A 124 -7.80 1.61 -1.89
CA MET A 124 -7.09 2.60 -1.08
C MET A 124 -7.02 3.93 -1.81
N ASP A 125 -7.02 5.00 -1.04
CA ASP A 125 -6.73 6.36 -1.49
C ASP A 125 -5.58 6.95 -0.66
N LYS A 126 -4.89 7.94 -1.20
CA LYS A 126 -3.78 8.64 -0.53
C LYS A 126 -2.78 7.70 0.12
N HIS A 127 -2.37 6.67 -0.61
CA HIS A 127 -1.44 5.65 -0.16
C HIS A 127 -0.10 5.74 -0.90
N ILE A 128 0.92 5.10 -0.35
CA ILE A 128 2.19 4.89 -1.03
C ILE A 128 2.12 3.52 -1.71
N LEU A 129 2.21 3.51 -3.04
CA LEU A 129 2.24 2.30 -3.85
C LEU A 129 3.69 1.93 -4.15
N ILE A 130 4.10 0.71 -3.80
CA ILE A 130 5.44 0.19 -4.09
C ILE A 130 5.29 -1.00 -5.03
N ILE A 131 5.82 -0.85 -6.24
CA ILE A 131 5.74 -1.84 -7.33
C ILE A 131 7.06 -2.60 -7.42
N ASN A 132 6.96 -3.91 -7.60
CA ASN A 132 8.05 -4.88 -7.55
C ASN A 132 8.61 -5.10 -6.13
N ALA A 133 9.62 -5.92 -6.03
CA ALA A 133 10.37 -6.22 -4.82
C ALA A 133 11.83 -6.49 -5.22
N PRO A 134 12.80 -6.13 -4.40
CA PRO A 134 14.19 -6.51 -4.62
C PRO A 134 14.31 -8.04 -4.57
N LYS A 135 15.22 -8.58 -5.35
CA LYS A 135 15.42 -10.04 -5.49
C LYS A 135 15.89 -10.71 -4.20
N TYR A 136 16.64 -9.99 -3.40
CA TYR A 136 17.23 -10.51 -2.18
C TYR A 136 16.71 -9.77 -0.96
N ASN A 137 16.41 -10.53 0.11
CA ASN A 137 15.97 -9.98 1.41
C ASN A 137 14.81 -8.98 1.34
N ALA A 138 13.82 -9.24 0.47
CA ALA A 138 12.68 -8.35 0.27
C ALA A 138 11.94 -8.01 1.58
N GLU A 139 11.81 -8.96 2.49
CA GLU A 139 11.19 -8.75 3.80
C GLU A 139 11.93 -7.67 4.61
N LEU A 140 13.24 -7.83 4.80
CA LEU A 140 14.06 -6.88 5.55
C LEU A 140 14.11 -5.51 4.86
N PHE A 141 14.16 -5.49 3.52
CA PHE A 141 14.13 -4.26 2.76
C PHE A 141 12.84 -3.48 3.02
N PHE A 142 11.68 -4.13 2.87
CA PHE A 142 10.40 -3.47 3.10
C PHE A 142 10.18 -3.09 4.57
N GLU A 143 10.65 -3.88 5.51
CA GLU A 143 10.60 -3.53 6.93
C GLU A 143 11.37 -2.23 7.20
N ARG A 144 12.59 -2.10 6.69
CA ARG A 144 13.39 -0.87 6.81
C ARG A 144 12.74 0.31 6.11
N LEU A 145 12.29 0.11 4.86
CA LEU A 145 11.66 1.18 4.08
C LEU A 145 10.39 1.70 4.76
N VAL A 146 9.51 0.80 5.22
CA VAL A 146 8.28 1.20 5.90
C VAL A 146 8.57 1.87 7.24
N ASN A 147 9.55 1.40 8.01
CA ASN A 147 9.97 2.06 9.23
C ASN A 147 10.48 3.50 8.96
N GLN A 148 11.26 3.71 7.90
CA GLN A 148 11.66 5.07 7.50
C GLN A 148 10.46 5.96 7.13
N ILE A 149 9.48 5.41 6.38
CA ILE A 149 8.22 6.13 6.08
C ILE A 149 7.45 6.48 7.36
N ARG A 150 7.45 5.59 8.37
CA ARG A 150 6.75 5.85 9.65
C ARG A 150 7.44 6.89 10.54
N MET A 151 8.74 7.11 10.35
CA MET A 151 9.49 8.17 11.04
C MET A 151 9.22 9.57 10.47
N ASP A 152 8.62 9.64 9.28
CA ASP A 152 8.23 10.88 8.64
C ASP A 152 6.90 11.39 9.19
N GLU A 153 6.85 12.60 9.73
CA GLU A 153 5.64 13.18 10.33
C GLU A 153 4.48 13.28 9.33
N ASP A 154 4.79 13.57 8.04
CA ASP A 154 3.80 13.71 6.98
C ASP A 154 3.25 12.35 6.53
N TYR A 155 4.06 11.27 6.64
CA TYR A 155 3.73 9.94 6.10
C TYR A 155 3.56 8.85 7.16
N GLN A 156 3.73 9.15 8.46
CA GLN A 156 3.66 8.15 9.53
C GLN A 156 2.37 7.32 9.56
N HIS A 157 1.26 7.90 9.12
CA HIS A 157 -0.04 7.24 9.07
C HIS A 157 -0.48 6.87 7.65
N THR A 158 0.32 7.18 6.64
CA THR A 158 -0.01 6.92 5.23
C THR A 158 -0.04 5.41 4.97
N PRO A 159 -1.14 4.87 4.40
CA PRO A 159 -1.20 3.47 4.05
C PRO A 159 -0.13 3.08 3.02
N VAL A 160 0.46 1.89 3.16
CA VAL A 160 1.45 1.35 2.23
C VAL A 160 0.90 0.11 1.56
N LEU A 161 0.93 0.08 0.23
CA LEU A 161 0.50 -1.04 -0.61
C LEU A 161 1.70 -1.57 -1.42
N LEU A 162 2.01 -2.84 -1.26
CA LEU A 162 3.00 -3.54 -2.07
C LEU A 162 2.31 -4.26 -3.23
N LEU A 163 2.76 -4.02 -4.46
CA LEU A 163 2.34 -4.73 -5.67
C LEU A 163 3.51 -5.56 -6.19
N ASN A 164 3.54 -6.84 -5.85
CA ASN A 164 4.58 -7.77 -6.28
C ASN A 164 4.11 -9.23 -6.18
N ASN A 165 4.93 -10.17 -6.63
CA ASN A 165 4.67 -11.60 -6.53
C ASN A 165 5.48 -12.29 -5.43
N GLU A 166 6.31 -11.56 -4.68
CA GLU A 166 7.20 -12.13 -3.66
C GLU A 166 6.42 -12.72 -2.49
N PHE A 167 5.34 -12.07 -2.10
CA PHE A 167 4.52 -12.49 -0.97
C PHE A 167 3.22 -13.19 -1.37
N ALA A 168 3.21 -13.93 -2.48
CA ALA A 168 2.02 -14.65 -2.95
C ALA A 168 1.48 -15.70 -1.95
N GLN A 169 2.30 -16.14 -1.00
CA GLN A 169 1.90 -17.05 0.09
C GLN A 169 1.48 -16.30 1.38
N GLY A 170 1.54 -15.00 1.37
CA GLY A 170 1.17 -14.11 2.46
C GLY A 170 2.30 -13.22 2.93
N LEU A 171 1.94 -12.01 3.36
CA LEU A 171 2.88 -11.07 3.97
C LEU A 171 3.48 -11.65 5.26
N PRO A 172 4.78 -11.42 5.52
CA PRO A 172 5.41 -11.67 6.82
C PRO A 172 4.70 -10.95 7.97
N PRO A 173 4.72 -11.50 9.20
CA PRO A 173 4.05 -10.89 10.35
C PRO A 173 4.51 -9.46 10.66
N ASN A 174 5.82 -9.20 10.64
CA ASN A 174 6.42 -7.88 10.88
C ASN A 174 5.88 -6.81 9.91
N LEU A 175 5.71 -7.11 8.63
CA LEU A 175 5.11 -6.18 7.66
C LEU A 175 3.62 -5.97 7.91
N LYS A 176 2.88 -7.00 8.37
CA LYS A 176 1.47 -6.86 8.76
C LYS A 176 1.32 -5.94 9.97
N ASP A 177 2.19 -6.09 10.95
CA ASP A 177 2.18 -5.29 12.17
C ASP A 177 2.48 -3.81 11.88
N LEU A 178 3.29 -3.53 10.86
CA LEU A 178 3.50 -2.19 10.31
C LEU A 178 2.32 -1.65 9.47
N GLY A 179 1.24 -2.42 9.35
CA GLY A 179 0.04 -2.01 8.61
C GLY A 179 0.15 -2.11 7.09
N VAL A 180 1.19 -2.74 6.56
CA VAL A 180 1.40 -2.93 5.12
C VAL A 180 0.30 -3.81 4.53
N LYS A 181 -0.17 -3.44 3.34
CA LYS A 181 -1.07 -4.25 2.52
C LYS A 181 -0.32 -4.81 1.32
N HIS A 182 -0.81 -5.92 0.80
CA HIS A 182 -0.20 -6.61 -0.33
C HIS A 182 -1.21 -6.92 -1.42
N LEU A 183 -0.78 -6.74 -2.65
CA LEU A 183 -1.46 -7.14 -3.86
C LEU A 183 -0.49 -7.98 -4.72
N THR A 184 -0.88 -9.20 -5.04
CA THR A 184 -0.12 -10.04 -5.95
C THR A 184 -0.38 -9.60 -7.39
N GLY A 185 0.69 -9.30 -8.11
CA GLY A 185 0.65 -8.83 -9.49
C GLY A 185 1.96 -8.24 -9.94
N THR A 186 1.92 -7.70 -11.15
CA THR A 186 3.07 -7.05 -11.78
C THR A 186 2.64 -5.67 -12.28
N GLY A 187 3.45 -4.65 -12.04
CA GLY A 187 3.10 -3.29 -12.46
C GLY A 187 3.00 -3.08 -13.97
N ASN A 188 3.42 -4.05 -14.78
CA ASN A 188 3.29 -4.02 -16.25
C ASN A 188 1.91 -4.48 -16.76
N SER A 189 0.96 -4.76 -15.87
CA SER A 189 -0.43 -5.06 -16.20
C SER A 189 -1.33 -3.88 -15.85
N GLU A 190 -2.15 -3.44 -16.80
CA GLU A 190 -3.14 -2.37 -16.59
C GLU A 190 -4.16 -2.74 -15.51
N ASP A 191 -4.58 -4.01 -15.49
CA ASP A 191 -5.51 -4.53 -14.47
C ASP A 191 -4.90 -4.47 -13.07
N ASP A 192 -3.61 -4.78 -12.92
CA ASP A 192 -2.92 -4.71 -11.64
C ASP A 192 -2.78 -3.26 -11.14
N LEU A 193 -2.49 -2.31 -12.02
CA LEU A 193 -2.44 -0.89 -11.68
C LEU A 193 -3.83 -0.36 -11.26
N LEU A 194 -4.90 -0.80 -11.93
CA LEU A 194 -6.27 -0.48 -11.54
C LEU A 194 -6.63 -1.09 -10.17
N ARG A 195 -6.28 -2.36 -9.93
CA ARG A 195 -6.49 -3.04 -8.64
C ARG A 195 -5.71 -2.40 -7.52
N ALA A 196 -4.51 -1.89 -7.82
CA ALA A 196 -3.67 -1.14 -6.88
C ALA A 196 -4.15 0.30 -6.66
N THR A 197 -5.21 0.75 -7.34
CA THR A 197 -5.70 2.13 -7.30
C THR A 197 -4.57 3.15 -7.49
N ALA A 198 -3.70 2.90 -8.48
CA ALA A 198 -2.49 3.70 -8.71
C ALA A 198 -2.78 5.21 -8.91
N LYS A 199 -3.95 5.56 -9.44
CA LYS A 199 -4.37 6.95 -9.66
C LYS A 199 -4.64 7.71 -8.36
N GLU A 200 -4.96 7.00 -7.29
CA GLU A 200 -5.28 7.56 -5.97
C GLU A 200 -4.06 7.53 -5.03
N ALA A 201 -2.89 7.09 -5.51
CA ALA A 201 -1.66 7.07 -4.72
C ALA A 201 -1.12 8.50 -4.49
N LEU A 202 -0.45 8.72 -3.37
CA LEU A 202 0.34 9.95 -3.12
C LEU A 202 1.72 9.85 -3.78
N HIS A 203 2.33 8.68 -3.66
CA HIS A 203 3.63 8.36 -4.24
C HIS A 203 3.63 6.96 -4.80
N ILE A 204 4.35 6.76 -5.90
CA ILE A 204 4.54 5.47 -6.54
C ILE A 204 6.04 5.18 -6.61
N PHE A 205 6.49 4.08 -6.03
CA PHE A 205 7.86 3.61 -6.13
C PHE A 205 7.90 2.40 -7.05
N VAL A 206 8.72 2.44 -8.07
CA VAL A 206 8.97 1.31 -8.97
C VAL A 206 10.39 0.81 -8.70
N LEU A 207 10.48 -0.28 -7.96
CA LEU A 207 11.75 -0.90 -7.61
C LEU A 207 12.28 -1.77 -8.75
N ALA A 208 13.60 -1.87 -8.87
CA ALA A 208 14.23 -2.84 -9.74
C ALA A 208 13.91 -4.26 -9.26
N ARG A 209 13.54 -5.16 -10.18
CA ARG A 209 13.25 -6.57 -9.85
C ARG A 209 14.48 -7.39 -9.48
N ASP A 210 15.61 -6.99 -10.05
CA ASP A 210 16.93 -7.54 -9.74
C ASP A 210 17.91 -6.36 -9.78
N GLU A 211 18.33 -5.92 -8.62
CA GLU A 211 19.16 -4.75 -8.42
C GLU A 211 20.61 -4.92 -8.97
N TYR A 212 20.96 -6.13 -9.36
CA TYR A 212 22.26 -6.47 -9.97
C TYR A 212 22.18 -6.74 -11.49
N ASN A 213 20.98 -6.74 -12.07
CA ASN A 213 20.77 -7.06 -13.47
C ASN A 213 20.12 -5.90 -14.24
N ALA A 214 20.85 -5.32 -15.17
CA ALA A 214 20.38 -4.24 -16.05
C ALA A 214 19.14 -4.60 -16.90
N ASP A 215 18.86 -5.89 -17.13
CA ASP A 215 17.63 -6.30 -17.82
C ASP A 215 16.36 -5.91 -17.05
N SER A 216 16.47 -5.69 -15.75
CA SER A 216 15.37 -5.17 -14.91
C SER A 216 14.86 -3.80 -15.39
N ASP A 217 15.73 -2.98 -15.97
CA ASP A 217 15.40 -1.64 -16.45
C ASP A 217 14.36 -1.65 -17.57
N SER A 218 14.30 -2.72 -18.36
CA SER A 218 13.28 -2.87 -19.40
C SER A 218 11.87 -3.00 -18.81
N ILE A 219 11.75 -3.69 -17.69
CA ILE A 219 10.48 -3.83 -16.96
C ILE A 219 10.14 -2.53 -16.24
N THR A 220 11.13 -1.90 -15.60
CA THR A 220 10.97 -0.59 -14.98
C THR A 220 10.49 0.45 -15.99
N PHE A 221 11.07 0.46 -17.21
CA PHE A 221 10.65 1.33 -18.28
C PHE A 221 9.20 1.09 -18.72
N ASP A 222 8.78 -0.18 -18.93
CA ASP A 222 7.39 -0.50 -19.31
C ASP A 222 6.39 -0.03 -18.24
N ILE A 223 6.72 -0.20 -16.97
CA ILE A 223 5.88 0.28 -15.86
C ILE A 223 5.84 1.81 -15.84
N ALA A 224 6.98 2.46 -15.94
CA ALA A 224 7.11 3.92 -15.93
C ALA A 224 6.34 4.57 -17.11
N ASP A 225 6.46 4.01 -18.32
CA ASP A 225 5.72 4.47 -19.50
C ASP A 225 4.19 4.37 -19.30
N ARG A 226 3.69 3.28 -18.71
CA ARG A 226 2.27 3.12 -18.40
C ARG A 226 1.81 4.15 -17.37
N LEU A 227 2.56 4.34 -16.29
CA LEU A 227 2.25 5.34 -15.27
C LEU A 227 2.22 6.75 -15.85
N THR A 228 3.16 7.08 -16.73
CA THR A 228 3.21 8.39 -17.41
C THR A 228 2.04 8.60 -18.36
N ARG A 229 1.61 7.59 -19.10
CA ARG A 229 0.38 7.65 -19.91
C ARG A 229 -0.87 7.95 -19.09
N HIS A 230 -0.88 7.57 -17.83
CA HIS A 230 -1.92 7.94 -16.85
C HIS A 230 -1.65 9.27 -16.13
N GLN A 231 -0.63 10.03 -16.56
CA GLN A 231 -0.23 11.31 -15.94
C GLN A 231 0.26 11.18 -14.50
N LEU A 232 0.83 10.02 -14.13
CA LEU A 232 1.31 9.73 -12.77
C LEU A 232 2.84 9.91 -12.64
N GLY A 233 3.56 10.30 -13.70
CA GLY A 233 5.03 10.46 -13.69
C GLY A 233 5.51 11.42 -12.60
N HIS A 234 4.79 12.52 -12.35
CA HIS A 234 5.14 13.54 -11.36
C HIS A 234 5.14 13.05 -9.90
N MET A 235 4.51 11.92 -9.60
CA MET A 235 4.49 11.30 -8.27
C MET A 235 5.26 9.98 -8.23
N THR A 236 5.89 9.59 -9.35
CA THR A 236 6.58 8.30 -9.51
C THR A 236 8.08 8.46 -9.31
N LEU A 237 8.65 7.58 -8.49
CA LEU A 237 10.08 7.37 -8.33
C LEU A 237 10.43 6.00 -8.89
N VAL A 238 11.51 5.89 -9.65
CA VAL A 238 11.93 4.61 -10.25
C VAL A 238 13.37 4.28 -9.91
N GLU A 239 13.66 2.99 -9.78
CA GLU A 239 15.02 2.49 -9.70
C GLU A 239 15.50 2.07 -11.10
N VAL A 240 16.71 2.51 -11.45
CA VAL A 240 17.42 2.16 -12.70
C VAL A 240 18.77 1.59 -12.35
N VAL A 241 19.02 0.36 -12.78
CA VAL A 241 20.25 -0.38 -12.47
C VAL A 241 21.44 0.12 -13.29
N ASP A 242 21.24 0.37 -14.58
CA ASP A 242 22.29 0.86 -15.51
C ASP A 242 22.06 2.33 -15.86
N ASP A 243 23.03 3.20 -15.52
CA ASP A 243 22.96 4.63 -15.82
C ASP A 243 22.77 4.95 -17.31
N ARG A 244 23.17 4.07 -18.20
CA ARG A 244 22.94 4.22 -19.65
C ARG A 244 21.45 4.23 -20.03
N ASN A 245 20.60 3.64 -19.19
CA ASN A 245 19.15 3.60 -19.38
C ASN A 245 18.44 4.82 -18.76
N ARG A 246 19.12 5.58 -17.91
CA ARG A 246 18.55 6.73 -17.20
C ARG A 246 17.96 7.80 -18.13
N PRO A 247 18.67 8.27 -19.22
CA PRO A 247 18.11 9.29 -20.09
C PRO A 247 16.78 8.90 -20.73
N ARG A 248 16.63 7.61 -21.07
CA ARG A 248 15.40 7.09 -21.66
C ARG A 248 14.20 7.14 -20.70
N ILE A 249 14.44 7.02 -19.40
CA ILE A 249 13.38 7.10 -18.37
C ILE A 249 13.10 8.56 -18.00
N ASP A 250 14.12 9.39 -18.03
CA ASP A 250 14.00 10.83 -17.77
C ASP A 250 13.09 11.52 -18.79
N GLU A 251 13.19 11.13 -20.06
CA GLU A 251 12.30 11.60 -21.14
C GLU A 251 10.80 11.32 -20.87
N LEU A 252 10.46 10.38 -19.97
CA LEU A 252 9.08 10.11 -19.57
C LEU A 252 8.51 11.15 -18.58
N GLY A 253 9.32 12.06 -18.05
CA GLY A 253 8.89 13.04 -17.05
C GLY A 253 8.62 12.42 -15.67
N ILE A 254 9.45 11.47 -15.27
CA ILE A 254 9.41 10.83 -13.96
C ILE A 254 10.00 11.76 -12.90
N LYS A 255 9.37 11.83 -11.72
CA LYS A 255 9.76 12.72 -10.62
C LYS A 255 11.20 12.51 -10.14
N SER A 256 11.62 11.26 -10.00
CA SER A 256 12.97 10.94 -9.52
C SER A 256 13.43 9.57 -10.02
N ILE A 257 14.71 9.49 -10.37
CA ILE A 257 15.36 8.27 -10.84
C ILE A 257 16.51 7.95 -9.88
N LEU A 258 16.44 6.80 -9.23
CA LEU A 258 17.42 6.32 -8.27
C LEU A 258 18.18 5.12 -8.82
N ARG A 259 19.39 4.88 -8.31
CA ARG A 259 20.16 3.67 -8.58
C ARG A 259 20.26 2.83 -7.31
N PRO A 260 19.82 1.56 -7.32
CA PRO A 260 19.64 0.78 -6.10
C PRO A 260 20.94 0.49 -5.32
N ILE A 261 22.07 0.25 -5.98
CA ILE A 261 23.32 -0.16 -5.29
C ILE A 261 24.50 0.64 -5.81
N ARG A 262 24.42 1.95 -5.72
CA ARG A 262 25.43 2.79 -6.37
C ARG A 262 26.70 3.00 -5.55
N SER A 263 26.61 3.11 -4.27
CA SER A 263 27.62 3.86 -3.50
C SER A 263 28.59 3.00 -2.70
N TYR A 264 28.36 1.71 -2.59
CA TYR A 264 29.18 0.91 -1.66
C TYR A 264 30.63 0.74 -2.13
N PRO A 265 30.95 0.35 -3.38
CA PRO A 265 32.34 0.26 -3.83
C PRO A 265 33.05 1.62 -3.84
N GLU A 266 32.38 2.67 -4.29
CA GLU A 266 32.92 4.04 -4.30
C GLU A 266 33.12 4.57 -2.88
N MET A 267 32.24 4.21 -1.92
CA MET A 267 32.37 4.57 -0.53
C MET A 267 33.57 3.89 0.13
N LEU A 268 33.84 2.63 -0.20
CA LEU A 268 35.05 1.94 0.27
C LEU A 268 36.35 2.64 -0.18
N VAL A 269 36.38 3.05 -1.45
CA VAL A 269 37.55 3.78 -2.00
C VAL A 269 37.66 5.14 -1.32
N ARG A 270 36.57 5.87 -1.12
CA ARG A 270 36.60 7.17 -0.42
C ARG A 270 37.02 7.04 1.04
N ALA A 271 36.53 6.02 1.76
CA ALA A 271 36.95 5.77 3.14
C ALA A 271 38.45 5.42 3.25
N MET A 272 39.02 4.79 2.21
CA MET A 272 40.47 4.53 2.13
C MET A 272 41.27 5.82 1.95
N ASP A 273 40.81 6.72 1.05
CA ASP A 273 41.53 7.97 0.72
C ASP A 273 41.28 9.09 1.74
N ALA A 274 40.08 9.14 2.31
CA ALA A 274 39.62 10.16 3.26
C ALA A 274 38.81 9.51 4.41
N PRO A 275 39.51 8.89 5.37
CA PRO A 275 38.84 8.27 6.54
C PRO A 275 37.93 9.27 7.28
N GLY A 276 36.70 8.85 7.59
CA GLY A 276 35.63 9.67 8.19
C GLY A 276 34.61 10.16 7.18
N SER A 277 34.89 10.12 5.87
CA SER A 277 33.93 10.48 4.83
C SER A 277 32.75 9.50 4.79
N GLU A 278 32.97 8.23 5.13
CA GLU A 278 31.92 7.20 5.25
C GLU A 278 30.89 7.58 6.31
N VAL A 279 31.32 8.12 7.45
CA VAL A 279 30.43 8.53 8.54
C VAL A 279 29.50 9.66 8.07
N VAL A 280 30.06 10.65 7.36
CA VAL A 280 29.27 11.78 6.82
C VAL A 280 28.23 11.30 5.81
N ILE A 281 28.61 10.34 4.94
CA ILE A 281 27.71 9.81 3.92
C ILE A 281 26.61 8.96 4.57
N GLU A 282 26.95 8.09 5.54
CA GLU A 282 25.98 7.28 6.26
C GLU A 282 24.98 8.14 7.04
N ASP A 283 25.46 9.22 7.64
CA ASP A 283 24.63 10.19 8.37
C ASP A 283 23.54 10.79 7.47
N MET A 284 23.90 11.21 6.27
CA MET A 284 22.95 11.78 5.29
C MET A 284 21.88 10.80 4.79
N PHE A 285 22.08 9.49 4.95
CA PHE A 285 21.06 8.49 4.60
C PHE A 285 20.10 8.16 5.74
N THR A 286 20.38 8.62 6.96
CA THR A 286 19.61 8.29 8.15
C THR A 286 18.73 9.47 8.55
N ARG A 287 17.40 9.29 8.51
CA ARG A 287 16.45 10.40 8.78
C ARG A 287 16.55 10.99 10.19
N ASN A 288 17.05 10.23 11.17
CA ASN A 288 17.25 10.72 12.54
C ASN A 288 18.49 11.61 12.70
N HIS A 289 19.24 11.82 11.64
CA HIS A 289 20.46 12.59 11.59
C HIS A 289 20.31 13.75 10.59
N ASP A 290 21.36 14.53 10.42
CA ASP A 290 21.36 15.68 9.52
C ASP A 290 21.07 15.21 8.07
N HIS A 291 20.09 15.82 7.41
CA HIS A 291 19.59 15.37 6.12
C HIS A 291 19.36 16.54 5.16
N PRO A 292 19.43 16.28 3.83
CA PRO A 292 19.13 17.30 2.83
C PRO A 292 17.63 17.58 2.75
N GLU A 293 17.23 18.85 2.90
CA GLU A 293 15.87 19.34 2.68
C GLU A 293 15.83 20.32 1.51
N ARG A 294 14.68 20.37 0.81
CA ARG A 294 14.46 21.25 -0.32
C ARG A 294 13.57 22.42 0.09
N TYR A 295 14.10 23.65 -0.14
CA TYR A 295 13.38 24.90 0.09
C TYR A 295 13.19 25.66 -1.21
N SER A 296 12.01 26.25 -1.40
CA SER A 296 11.73 27.14 -2.53
C SER A 296 12.34 28.50 -2.25
N ILE A 297 13.20 28.99 -3.15
CA ILE A 297 13.82 30.30 -3.04
C ILE A 297 14.17 30.82 -4.44
N TRP A 298 13.91 32.10 -4.70
CA TRP A 298 14.28 32.72 -5.96
C TRP A 298 15.62 33.40 -5.83
N LEU A 299 16.59 32.91 -6.60
CA LEU A 299 17.90 33.52 -6.77
C LEU A 299 18.03 34.08 -8.20
N GLU A 300 18.51 35.34 -8.31
CA GLU A 300 18.56 36.05 -9.58
C GLU A 300 19.99 36.40 -10.00
N GLY A 301 20.98 35.68 -9.50
CA GLY A 301 22.41 35.89 -9.86
C GLY A 301 23.30 36.23 -8.67
N GLU A 302 22.90 35.87 -7.47
CA GLU A 302 23.71 36.01 -6.27
C GLU A 302 24.91 35.05 -6.32
N PRO A 303 26.11 35.49 -5.84
CA PRO A 303 27.25 34.57 -5.71
C PRO A 303 26.94 33.43 -4.75
N TRP A 304 27.28 32.21 -5.14
CA TRP A 304 27.00 31.02 -4.29
C TRP A 304 27.58 31.13 -2.87
N ALA A 305 28.80 31.73 -2.75
CA ALA A 305 29.41 31.96 -1.43
C ALA A 305 28.53 32.81 -0.51
N ASP A 306 27.85 33.82 -1.07
CA ASP A 306 26.96 34.67 -0.30
C ASP A 306 25.69 33.95 0.17
N VAL A 307 25.12 33.13 -0.73
CA VAL A 307 23.96 32.24 -0.39
C VAL A 307 24.35 31.29 0.73
N VAL A 308 25.47 30.60 0.64
CA VAL A 308 25.97 29.69 1.69
C VAL A 308 26.19 30.45 3.00
N THR A 309 26.81 31.63 2.92
CA THR A 309 27.10 32.45 4.09
C THR A 309 25.81 32.93 4.78
N ALA A 310 24.81 33.33 4.02
CA ALA A 310 23.50 33.73 4.55
C ALA A 310 22.88 32.61 5.39
N MET A 311 22.73 31.41 4.82
CA MET A 311 22.07 30.26 5.44
C MET A 311 22.84 29.76 6.66
N VAL A 312 24.17 29.66 6.58
CA VAL A 312 25.00 29.17 7.70
C VAL A 312 25.00 30.19 8.85
N LYS A 313 25.10 31.50 8.58
CA LYS A 313 25.06 32.53 9.64
C LYS A 313 23.71 32.64 10.33
N ALA A 314 22.63 32.39 9.62
CA ALA A 314 21.29 32.37 10.19
C ALA A 314 20.99 31.09 10.97
N GLY A 315 21.85 30.08 10.93
CA GLY A 315 21.63 28.79 11.60
C GLY A 315 20.62 27.89 10.86
N VAL A 316 20.27 28.20 9.63
CA VAL A 316 19.36 27.40 8.80
C VAL A 316 20.00 26.05 8.43
N GLY A 317 21.23 26.08 7.94
CA GLY A 317 21.96 24.90 7.50
C GLY A 317 22.98 25.19 6.42
N THR A 318 23.48 24.13 5.78
CA THR A 318 24.52 24.27 4.74
C THR A 318 23.93 24.00 3.35
N PRO A 319 23.77 24.99 2.46
CA PRO A 319 23.37 24.77 1.09
C PRO A 319 24.36 23.86 0.35
N MET A 320 23.87 22.78 -0.25
CA MET A 320 24.66 21.77 -0.96
C MET A 320 24.48 21.85 -2.48
N ALA A 321 23.27 22.23 -2.92
CA ALA A 321 22.91 22.28 -4.33
C ALA A 321 21.81 23.31 -4.56
N TYR A 322 21.65 23.70 -5.83
CA TYR A 322 20.51 24.49 -6.28
C TYR A 322 19.77 23.80 -7.43
N ILE A 323 18.53 24.19 -7.65
CA ILE A 323 17.68 23.73 -8.74
C ILE A 323 17.30 24.96 -9.55
N ASP A 324 17.63 24.97 -10.83
CA ASP A 324 17.31 26.06 -11.75
C ASP A 324 15.84 26.06 -12.21
N LYS A 325 15.49 26.97 -13.13
CA LYS A 325 14.13 27.12 -13.68
C LYS A 325 13.73 25.96 -14.58
N GLU A 326 14.67 25.30 -15.18
CA GLU A 326 14.54 24.14 -16.06
C GLU A 326 14.35 22.84 -15.23
N GLY A 327 14.68 22.89 -13.94
CA GLY A 327 14.61 21.75 -13.01
C GLY A 327 15.94 21.00 -12.88
N ASP A 328 17.00 21.49 -13.51
CA ASP A 328 18.34 20.89 -13.44
C ASP A 328 18.97 21.15 -12.06
N ILE A 329 19.65 20.14 -11.54
CA ILE A 329 20.29 20.19 -10.21
C ILE A 329 21.80 20.35 -10.36
N THR A 330 22.33 21.47 -9.86
CA THR A 330 23.77 21.69 -9.74
C THR A 330 24.23 21.45 -8.31
N VAL A 331 25.04 20.42 -8.13
CA VAL A 331 25.57 20.03 -6.81
C VAL A 331 26.93 20.71 -6.59
N HIS A 332 27.09 21.30 -5.43
CA HIS A 332 28.34 21.94 -4.98
C HIS A 332 28.95 22.95 -5.99
N PRO A 333 28.20 24.04 -6.31
CA PRO A 333 28.66 25.09 -7.21
C PRO A 333 29.95 25.77 -6.68
N ARG A 334 30.68 26.42 -7.57
CA ARG A 334 31.82 27.22 -7.13
C ARG A 334 31.35 28.45 -6.36
N GLY A 335 32.07 28.84 -5.31
CA GLY A 335 31.70 30.02 -4.49
C GLY A 335 31.55 31.34 -5.28
N SER A 336 32.27 31.50 -6.37
CA SER A 336 32.19 32.67 -7.26
C SER A 336 31.11 32.55 -8.34
N GLU A 337 30.42 31.44 -8.42
CA GLU A 337 29.34 31.19 -9.40
C GLU A 337 28.11 32.01 -9.05
N HIS A 338 27.58 32.74 -10.05
CA HIS A 338 26.36 33.51 -9.92
C HIS A 338 25.17 32.57 -10.20
N VAL A 339 24.34 32.35 -9.20
CA VAL A 339 23.31 31.31 -9.21
C VAL A 339 21.94 31.89 -9.53
N VAL A 340 21.29 31.33 -10.57
CA VAL A 340 19.87 31.57 -10.87
C VAL A 340 19.11 30.29 -10.51
N ALA A 341 18.25 30.34 -9.51
CA ALA A 341 17.61 29.14 -8.99
C ALA A 341 16.18 29.40 -8.52
N GLN A 342 15.38 28.34 -8.49
CA GLN A 342 14.04 28.33 -7.91
C GLN A 342 13.97 27.55 -6.59
N SER A 343 15.01 26.79 -6.26
CA SER A 343 15.07 26.03 -5.00
C SER A 343 16.50 25.76 -4.59
N LEU A 344 16.71 25.62 -3.28
CA LEU A 344 17.95 25.14 -2.67
C LEU A 344 17.74 23.76 -2.04
N ILE A 345 18.82 22.96 -2.05
CA ILE A 345 18.93 21.77 -1.22
C ILE A 345 19.92 22.09 -0.11
N ILE A 346 19.43 22.11 1.12
CA ILE A 346 20.15 22.54 2.32
C ILE A 346 20.29 21.33 3.25
N LEU A 347 21.50 21.04 3.72
CA LEU A 347 21.74 20.08 4.78
C LEU A 347 21.31 20.73 6.11
N VAL A 348 20.29 20.19 6.72
CA VAL A 348 19.67 20.71 7.94
C VAL A 348 19.83 19.73 9.12
N LYS A 349 19.73 20.25 10.33
CA LYS A 349 19.74 19.43 11.55
C LYS A 349 18.37 18.82 11.79
N SER A 350 18.32 17.50 12.04
CA SER A 350 17.06 16.79 12.33
C SER A 350 16.40 17.23 13.64
N GLU A 351 17.19 17.71 14.61
CA GLU A 351 16.65 18.21 15.88
C GLU A 351 15.84 19.52 15.72
N GLN A 352 16.14 20.30 14.68
CA GLN A 352 15.50 21.59 14.40
C GLN A 352 15.48 21.84 12.91
N VAL A 353 14.52 21.24 12.21
CA VAL A 353 14.33 21.46 10.77
C VAL A 353 13.76 22.85 10.55
N PRO A 354 14.45 23.74 9.80
CA PRO A 354 13.97 25.09 9.53
C PRO A 354 12.67 25.07 8.72
N THR A 355 11.79 26.01 9.00
CA THR A 355 10.61 26.24 8.16
C THR A 355 10.97 27.02 6.91
N GLN A 356 10.09 27.04 5.89
CA GLN A 356 10.27 27.90 4.71
C GLN A 356 10.46 29.37 5.09
N SER A 357 9.72 29.86 6.11
CA SER A 357 9.84 31.24 6.61
C SER A 357 11.23 31.52 7.18
N ASP A 358 11.83 30.57 7.90
CA ASP A 358 13.19 30.76 8.46
C ASP A 358 14.23 30.93 7.35
N VAL A 359 14.06 30.24 6.22
CA VAL A 359 14.93 30.33 5.04
C VAL A 359 14.74 31.68 4.35
N ASP A 360 13.50 32.11 4.15
CA ASP A 360 13.16 33.38 3.52
C ASP A 360 13.70 34.56 4.35
N ASP A 361 13.48 34.56 5.66
CA ASP A 361 13.95 35.58 6.61
C ASP A 361 15.50 35.63 6.63
N ALA A 362 16.15 34.48 6.61
CA ALA A 362 17.61 34.39 6.57
C ALA A 362 18.20 35.02 5.30
N PHE A 363 17.56 34.79 4.17
CA PHE A 363 17.96 35.32 2.87
C PHE A 363 17.75 36.84 2.84
N GLU A 364 16.56 37.32 3.16
CA GLU A 364 16.24 38.76 3.17
C GLU A 364 17.15 39.55 4.11
N ALA A 365 17.36 39.08 5.33
CA ALA A 365 18.18 39.74 6.33
C ALA A 365 19.64 39.89 5.89
N PHE A 366 20.18 38.93 5.16
CA PHE A 366 21.55 38.97 4.64
C PHE A 366 21.69 39.98 3.49
N PHE A 367 20.82 39.91 2.50
CA PHE A 367 20.93 40.73 1.28
C PHE A 367 20.49 42.18 1.50
N GLN A 368 19.47 42.43 2.38
CA GLN A 368 19.15 43.82 2.80
C GLN A 368 20.34 44.51 3.53
N LYS A 369 21.07 43.73 4.34
CA LYS A 369 22.25 44.25 5.05
C LYS A 369 23.38 44.54 4.11
N ALA A 370 23.58 43.76 3.04
CA ALA A 370 24.54 44.03 2.00
C ALA A 370 24.20 45.28 1.19
N LEU A 371 22.94 45.49 0.85
CA LEU A 371 22.47 46.71 0.15
C LEU A 371 22.65 47.99 0.97
N ASN A 372 22.51 47.91 2.31
CA ASN A 372 22.69 49.07 3.20
C ASN A 372 24.18 49.39 3.52
N GLN A 373 25.13 48.53 3.11
CA GLN A 373 26.56 48.69 3.32
C GLN A 373 27.32 49.04 2.03
N ALA A 374 26.68 49.00 0.86
CA ALA A 374 27.19 49.40 -0.45
C ALA A 374 26.76 50.83 -0.78
#